data_7c7f1746a94890385c100aed8c2673d2
#
_entry.id   7c7f1746a94890385c100aed8c2673d2
#
_cell.length_a   1.000
_cell.length_b   1.000
_cell.length_c   1.000
_cell.angle_alpha   90.00
_cell.angle_beta   90.00
_cell.angle_gamma   90.00
#
_symmetry.space_group_name_H-M   'P 1'
#
loop_
_entity.id
_entity.type
_entity.pdbx_description
1 polymer ?
#
loop_
_entity_poly.entity_id
_entity_poly.type
_entity_poly.pdbx_seq_one_letter_code
_entity_poly.pdbx_strand_id
1 'polypeptide(L)'
;MKTQNATQEFVPIADIHDDIVVLKNGQICSVLLASSINFGLKSVDEQQAILSQFQSFLNSVDFSIQIYIQSRRLDIRPYLEILESRTMHQENDLMRVQLREYIEFITTFTNQVDIMTKNFFVVIPYTPISLDVKGITRIMQTNPVAEARSAEKFFEDRLQLEQRVSVIEQGLIRIGIRTAPLGTEELVELFYHIFNPEDKSSAPKQ
;
A
#
# COMPACT_ATOMS: atom_id res chain seq x y z
N MET A 1 20.80 9.03 26.86
CA MET A 1 19.87 9.24 25.75
C MET A 1 20.36 8.43 24.54
N LYS A 2 20.10 7.10 24.48
CA LYS A 2 20.51 6.20 23.38
C LYS A 2 19.47 5.08 23.15
N THR A 3 18.19 5.38 23.21
CA THR A 3 17.14 4.33 23.10
C THR A 3 16.20 4.50 21.90
N GLN A 4 16.36 5.55 21.09
CA GLN A 4 15.52 5.74 19.89
C GLN A 4 16.01 5.00 18.63
N ASN A 5 17.28 4.61 18.56
CA ASN A 5 17.83 3.96 17.36
C ASN A 5 17.60 2.44 17.29
N ALA A 6 17.27 1.78 18.39
CA ALA A 6 17.15 0.33 18.42
C ALA A 6 15.96 -0.19 17.61
N THR A 7 14.84 0.52 17.59
CA THR A 7 13.61 0.11 16.88
C THR A 7 13.73 0.35 15.37
N GLN A 8 14.43 1.40 14.95
CA GLN A 8 14.67 1.70 13.53
C GLN A 8 15.64 0.72 12.85
N GLU A 9 16.52 0.06 13.61
CA GLU A 9 17.41 -0.97 13.05
C GLU A 9 16.66 -2.21 12.59
N PHE A 10 15.54 -2.56 13.23
CA PHE A 10 14.72 -3.73 12.87
C PHE A 10 13.86 -3.51 11.63
N VAL A 11 13.55 -2.26 11.26
CA VAL A 11 12.77 -1.96 10.06
C VAL A 11 13.66 -2.16 8.83
N PRO A 12 13.32 -3.07 7.90
CA PRO A 12 14.15 -3.38 6.73
C PRO A 12 14.10 -2.28 5.66
N ILE A 13 13.28 -1.24 5.83
CA ILE A 13 13.11 -0.12 4.91
C ILE A 13 14.27 0.86 5.10
N ALA A 14 14.93 1.22 4.02
CA ALA A 14 15.97 2.24 4.00
C ALA A 14 15.38 3.60 3.66
N ASP A 15 14.51 3.67 2.63
CA ASP A 15 13.91 4.90 2.15
C ASP A 15 12.61 4.63 1.39
N ILE A 16 11.75 5.65 1.23
CA ILE A 16 10.54 5.63 0.40
C ILE A 16 10.54 6.92 -0.41
N HIS A 17 10.77 6.82 -1.71
CA HIS A 17 10.73 7.96 -2.64
C HIS A 17 10.28 7.51 -4.02
N ASP A 18 9.77 8.44 -4.82
CA ASP A 18 9.30 8.18 -6.18
C ASP A 18 8.33 6.99 -6.29
N ASP A 19 7.45 6.80 -5.29
CA ASP A 19 6.46 5.71 -5.20
C ASP A 19 7.08 4.31 -5.10
N ILE A 20 8.34 4.25 -4.67
CA ILE A 20 9.13 3.03 -4.53
C ILE A 20 9.63 2.90 -3.09
N VAL A 21 9.60 1.68 -2.58
CA VAL A 21 10.20 1.32 -1.30
C VAL A 21 11.59 0.76 -1.55
N VAL A 22 12.60 1.40 -0.97
CA VAL A 22 13.98 0.93 -1.01
C VAL A 22 14.30 0.20 0.29
N LEU A 23 14.72 -1.05 0.19
CA LEU A 23 15.11 -1.86 1.34
C LEU A 23 16.59 -1.74 1.66
N LYS A 24 16.96 -1.99 2.93
CA LYS A 24 18.36 -1.95 3.41
C LYS A 24 19.32 -2.91 2.68
N ASN A 25 18.76 -3.96 2.08
CA ASN A 25 19.54 -4.92 1.27
C ASN A 25 19.76 -4.47 -0.18
N GLY A 26 19.30 -3.26 -0.56
CA GLY A 26 19.37 -2.71 -1.91
C GLY A 26 18.27 -3.18 -2.86
N GLN A 27 17.33 -4.00 -2.40
CA GLN A 27 16.14 -4.37 -3.16
C GLN A 27 15.16 -3.20 -3.22
N ILE A 28 14.51 -3.01 -4.35
CA ILE A 28 13.42 -2.04 -4.53
C ILE A 28 12.10 -2.76 -4.70
N CYS A 29 11.02 -2.15 -4.22
CA CYS A 29 9.68 -2.74 -4.28
C CYS A 29 8.65 -1.70 -4.67
N SER A 30 7.69 -2.08 -5.51
CA SER A 30 6.45 -1.35 -5.73
C SER A 30 5.29 -2.07 -5.06
N VAL A 31 4.32 -1.32 -4.56
CA VAL A 31 3.14 -1.86 -3.89
C VAL A 31 1.90 -1.41 -4.63
N LEU A 32 1.08 -2.37 -5.04
CA LEU A 32 -0.22 -2.12 -5.66
C LEU A 32 -1.33 -2.36 -4.65
N LEU A 33 -2.27 -1.44 -4.54
CA LEU A 33 -3.57 -1.69 -3.92
C LEU A 33 -4.45 -2.44 -4.92
N ALA A 34 -5.03 -3.57 -4.51
CA ALA A 34 -5.88 -4.39 -5.36
C ALA A 34 -7.32 -4.41 -4.86
N SER A 35 -8.28 -4.38 -5.77
CA SER A 35 -9.70 -4.58 -5.45
C SER A 35 -10.00 -6.06 -5.21
N SER A 36 -11.08 -6.34 -4.46
CA SER A 36 -11.66 -7.68 -4.40
C SER A 36 -12.70 -7.88 -5.50
N ILE A 37 -12.97 -9.14 -5.84
CA ILE A 37 -14.09 -9.56 -6.67
C ILE A 37 -15.07 -10.40 -5.85
N ASN A 38 -16.36 -10.22 -6.11
CA ASN A 38 -17.41 -11.01 -5.46
C ASN A 38 -17.55 -12.37 -6.13
N PHE A 39 -16.58 -13.27 -5.86
CA PHE A 39 -16.49 -14.59 -6.48
C PHE A 39 -17.73 -15.45 -6.22
N GLY A 40 -18.29 -15.38 -5.00
CA GLY A 40 -19.50 -16.15 -4.62
C GLY A 40 -20.78 -15.75 -5.33
N LEU A 41 -20.85 -14.55 -5.94
CA LEU A 41 -22.00 -14.08 -6.71
C LEU A 41 -21.89 -14.41 -8.22
N LYS A 42 -20.79 -15.04 -8.63
CA LYS A 42 -20.56 -15.44 -10.01
C LYS A 42 -21.19 -16.80 -10.30
N SER A 43 -21.65 -17.00 -11.54
CA SER A 43 -22.09 -18.33 -12.00
C SER A 43 -20.93 -19.34 -11.97
N VAL A 44 -21.24 -20.63 -11.97
CA VAL A 44 -20.23 -21.70 -11.93
C VAL A 44 -19.27 -21.57 -13.10
N ASP A 45 -19.75 -21.25 -14.29
CA ASP A 45 -18.95 -21.09 -15.50
C ASP A 45 -18.01 -19.87 -15.39
N GLU A 46 -18.50 -18.75 -14.86
CA GLU A 46 -17.68 -17.57 -14.61
C GLU A 46 -16.61 -17.84 -13.55
N GLN A 47 -16.96 -18.56 -12.47
CA GLN A 47 -15.98 -18.96 -11.44
C GLN A 47 -14.85 -19.81 -12.04
N GLN A 48 -15.22 -20.78 -12.88
CA GLN A 48 -14.23 -21.63 -13.55
C GLN A 48 -13.36 -20.83 -14.53
N ALA A 49 -13.93 -19.89 -15.26
CA ALA A 49 -13.19 -18.99 -16.14
C ALA A 49 -12.20 -18.11 -15.35
N ILE A 50 -12.62 -17.53 -14.24
CA ILE A 50 -11.77 -16.72 -13.34
C ILE A 50 -10.60 -17.56 -12.82
N LEU A 51 -10.84 -18.78 -12.35
CA LEU A 51 -9.80 -19.68 -11.85
C LEU A 51 -8.79 -20.04 -12.94
N SER A 52 -9.26 -20.35 -14.15
CA SER A 52 -8.39 -20.64 -15.30
C SER A 52 -7.53 -19.45 -15.70
N GLN A 53 -8.11 -18.25 -15.71
CA GLN A 53 -7.37 -17.01 -15.99
C GLN A 53 -6.34 -16.71 -14.90
N PHE A 54 -6.68 -16.91 -13.63
CA PHE A 54 -5.76 -16.74 -12.51
C PHE A 54 -4.59 -17.73 -12.59
N GLN A 55 -4.86 -18.98 -12.94
CA GLN A 55 -3.84 -19.99 -13.17
C GLN A 55 -2.88 -19.60 -14.31
N SER A 56 -3.45 -19.10 -15.42
CA SER A 56 -2.67 -18.61 -16.56
C SER A 56 -1.81 -17.40 -16.17
N PHE A 57 -2.37 -16.49 -15.37
CA PHE A 57 -1.63 -15.34 -14.83
C PHE A 57 -0.45 -15.81 -13.97
N LEU A 58 -0.67 -16.70 -12.99
CA LEU A 58 0.41 -17.21 -12.13
C LEU A 58 1.52 -17.89 -12.95
N ASN A 59 1.17 -18.63 -14.00
CA ASN A 59 2.14 -19.28 -14.88
C ASN A 59 2.91 -18.30 -15.79
N SER A 60 2.40 -17.08 -15.99
CA SER A 60 3.05 -16.04 -16.81
C SER A 60 4.05 -15.20 -16.03
N VAL A 61 4.02 -15.27 -14.69
CA VAL A 61 4.92 -14.50 -13.82
C VAL A 61 6.18 -15.32 -13.55
N ASP A 62 7.34 -14.81 -13.96
CA ASP A 62 8.66 -15.44 -13.82
C ASP A 62 9.47 -14.92 -12.64
N PHE A 63 8.85 -14.05 -11.81
CA PHE A 63 9.45 -13.48 -10.61
C PHE A 63 8.54 -13.66 -9.38
N SER A 64 9.11 -13.55 -8.18
CA SER A 64 8.33 -13.65 -6.95
C SER A 64 7.46 -12.41 -6.75
N ILE A 65 6.21 -12.61 -6.32
CA ILE A 65 5.31 -11.57 -5.85
C ILE A 65 4.85 -11.92 -4.44
N GLN A 66 4.51 -10.92 -3.65
CA GLN A 66 3.93 -11.12 -2.32
C GLN A 66 2.53 -10.53 -2.29
N ILE A 67 1.56 -11.31 -1.80
CA ILE A 67 0.20 -10.83 -1.56
C ILE A 67 0.07 -10.58 -0.05
N TYR A 68 -0.24 -9.33 0.31
CA TYR A 68 -0.46 -8.92 1.69
C TYR A 68 -1.92 -8.52 1.88
N ILE A 69 -2.58 -9.12 2.86
CA ILE A 69 -3.98 -8.84 3.19
C ILE A 69 -4.01 -8.20 4.57
N GLN A 70 -4.51 -6.98 4.63
CA GLN A 70 -4.67 -6.25 5.88
C GLN A 70 -6.16 -6.20 6.24
N SER A 71 -6.50 -6.69 7.43
CA SER A 71 -7.83 -6.55 8.01
C SER A 71 -7.78 -5.53 9.14
N ARG A 72 -8.60 -4.49 9.07
CA ARG A 72 -8.68 -3.42 10.06
C ARG A 72 -10.11 -3.13 10.44
N ARG A 73 -10.30 -2.65 11.66
CA ARG A 73 -11.59 -2.04 12.04
C ARG A 73 -11.82 -0.79 11.21
N LEU A 74 -13.04 -0.64 10.70
CA LEU A 74 -13.45 0.55 9.97
C LEU A 74 -13.37 1.77 10.91
N ASP A 75 -12.57 2.76 10.54
CA ASP A 75 -12.57 4.06 11.23
C ASP A 75 -13.66 4.95 10.66
N ILE A 76 -14.70 5.18 11.46
CA ILE A 76 -15.83 6.03 11.06
C ILE A 76 -15.68 7.48 11.53
N ARG A 77 -14.64 7.82 12.30
CA ARG A 77 -14.45 9.17 12.83
C ARG A 77 -14.45 10.24 11.74
N PRO A 78 -13.73 10.11 10.62
CA PRO A 78 -13.76 11.13 9.56
C PRO A 78 -15.15 11.35 8.99
N TYR A 79 -15.95 10.27 8.90
CA TYR A 79 -17.32 10.37 8.43
C TYR A 79 -18.23 11.10 9.46
N LEU A 80 -18.06 10.82 10.75
CA LEU A 80 -18.78 11.51 11.81
C LEU A 80 -18.45 13.00 11.84
N GLU A 81 -17.20 13.37 11.70
CA GLU A 81 -16.76 14.78 11.63
C GLU A 81 -17.44 15.54 10.47
N ILE A 82 -17.58 14.90 9.30
CA ILE A 82 -18.30 15.48 8.17
C ILE A 82 -19.78 15.69 8.51
N LEU A 83 -20.43 14.71 9.16
CA LEU A 83 -21.85 14.82 9.55
C LEU A 83 -22.05 15.91 10.63
N GLU A 84 -21.17 15.99 11.61
CA GLU A 84 -21.20 17.02 12.66
C GLU A 84 -21.06 18.41 12.05
N SER A 85 -20.08 18.61 11.14
CA SER A 85 -19.92 19.88 10.45
C SER A 85 -21.15 20.28 9.64
N ARG A 86 -21.80 19.31 8.97
CA ARG A 86 -23.06 19.55 8.24
C ARG A 86 -24.22 19.90 9.20
N THR A 87 -24.26 19.30 10.37
CA THR A 87 -25.29 19.59 11.39
C THR A 87 -25.21 21.04 11.85
N MET A 88 -24.00 21.60 11.98
CA MET A 88 -23.79 23.01 12.37
C MET A 88 -24.30 23.99 11.31
N HIS A 89 -24.23 23.64 10.03
CA HIS A 89 -24.63 24.50 8.91
C HIS A 89 -26.08 24.27 8.45
N GLN A 90 -26.80 23.34 9.09
CA GLN A 90 -28.19 23.01 8.71
C GLN A 90 -29.16 24.04 9.30
N GLU A 91 -29.90 24.73 8.43
CA GLU A 91 -30.89 25.74 8.82
C GLU A 91 -32.22 25.14 9.30
N ASN A 92 -32.56 23.94 8.82
CA ASN A 92 -33.81 23.26 9.18
C ASN A 92 -33.65 22.52 10.52
N ASP A 93 -34.44 22.92 11.54
CA ASP A 93 -34.40 22.33 12.87
C ASP A 93 -34.72 20.85 12.89
N LEU A 94 -35.72 20.40 12.10
CA LEU A 94 -36.07 18.98 12.01
C LEU A 94 -34.93 18.14 11.41
N MET A 95 -34.28 18.65 10.39
CA MET A 95 -33.12 17.99 9.79
C MET A 95 -31.91 17.93 10.75
N ARG A 96 -31.71 18.96 11.58
CA ARG A 96 -30.69 18.94 12.63
C ARG A 96 -30.94 17.84 13.67
N VAL A 97 -32.19 17.65 14.07
CA VAL A 97 -32.57 16.57 14.99
C VAL A 97 -32.29 15.21 14.34
N GLN A 98 -32.75 15.00 13.11
CA GLN A 98 -32.51 13.74 12.39
C GLN A 98 -31.02 13.44 12.19
N LEU A 99 -30.19 14.43 11.84
CA LEU A 99 -28.73 14.26 11.70
C LEU A 99 -28.10 13.84 13.03
N ARG A 100 -28.53 14.45 14.15
CA ARG A 100 -28.01 14.12 15.48
C ARG A 100 -28.37 12.68 15.88
N GLU A 101 -29.61 12.27 15.69
CA GLU A 101 -30.04 10.91 15.95
C GLU A 101 -29.31 9.90 15.05
N TYR A 102 -29.06 10.27 13.78
CA TYR A 102 -28.30 9.41 12.87
C TYR A 102 -26.84 9.26 13.30
N ILE A 103 -26.17 10.34 13.73
CA ILE A 103 -24.81 10.30 14.28
C ILE A 103 -24.75 9.39 15.51
N GLU A 104 -25.69 9.52 16.43
CA GLU A 104 -25.78 8.68 17.63
C GLU A 104 -26.02 7.20 17.27
N PHE A 105 -26.93 6.94 16.32
CA PHE A 105 -27.19 5.59 15.82
C PHE A 105 -25.93 4.96 15.23
N ILE A 106 -25.25 5.65 14.30
CA ILE A 106 -24.03 5.12 13.65
C ILE A 106 -22.92 4.89 14.68
N THR A 107 -22.73 5.79 15.62
CA THR A 107 -21.74 5.67 16.69
C THR A 107 -22.02 4.43 17.55
N THR A 108 -23.28 4.26 17.97
CA THR A 108 -23.69 3.10 18.79
C THR A 108 -23.56 1.81 18.00
N PHE A 109 -24.03 1.78 16.76
CA PHE A 109 -24.00 0.61 15.90
C PHE A 109 -22.55 0.12 15.63
N THR A 110 -21.65 1.03 15.30
CA THR A 110 -20.23 0.68 15.04
C THR A 110 -19.47 0.27 16.29
N ASN A 111 -19.89 0.72 17.47
CA ASN A 111 -19.32 0.24 18.73
C ASN A 111 -19.82 -1.16 19.12
N GLN A 112 -21.01 -1.53 18.68
CA GLN A 112 -21.59 -2.85 18.95
C GLN A 112 -21.18 -3.91 17.92
N VAL A 113 -20.91 -3.49 16.68
CA VAL A 113 -20.56 -4.38 15.57
C VAL A 113 -19.14 -4.08 15.10
N ASP A 114 -18.25 -5.06 15.25
CA ASP A 114 -16.88 -4.96 14.73
C ASP A 114 -16.89 -5.02 13.20
N ILE A 115 -17.04 -3.87 12.56
CA ILE A 115 -17.00 -3.78 11.10
C ILE A 115 -15.52 -3.79 10.67
N MET A 116 -15.14 -4.80 9.91
CA MET A 116 -13.78 -4.98 9.41
C MET A 116 -13.70 -4.63 7.93
N THR A 117 -12.75 -3.79 7.58
CA THR A 117 -12.35 -3.51 6.19
C THR A 117 -11.12 -4.33 5.84
N LYS A 118 -11.12 -4.94 4.65
CA LYS A 118 -9.97 -5.70 4.13
C LYS A 118 -9.39 -4.95 2.95
N ASN A 119 -8.09 -4.67 3.05
CA ASN A 119 -7.29 -4.13 1.95
C ASN A 119 -6.36 -5.22 1.44
N PHE A 120 -6.21 -5.29 0.12
CA PHE A 120 -5.37 -6.27 -0.55
C PHE A 120 -4.23 -5.53 -1.22
N PHE A 121 -3.01 -5.95 -0.96
CA PHE A 121 -1.82 -5.36 -1.54
C PHE A 121 -1.02 -6.42 -2.28
N VAL A 122 -0.48 -6.04 -3.42
CA VAL A 122 0.47 -6.87 -4.18
C VAL A 122 1.80 -6.16 -4.17
N VAL A 123 2.80 -6.80 -3.56
CA VAL A 123 4.16 -6.28 -3.47
C VAL A 123 4.99 -6.93 -4.56
N ILE A 124 5.63 -6.12 -5.37
CA ILE A 124 6.42 -6.53 -6.52
C ILE A 124 7.87 -6.14 -6.26
N PRO A 125 8.74 -7.10 -5.93
CA PRO A 125 10.14 -6.82 -5.68
C PRO A 125 10.97 -6.84 -6.97
N TYR A 126 12.00 -6.02 -6.98
CA TYR A 126 13.09 -6.09 -7.93
C TYR A 126 14.43 -6.01 -7.20
N THR A 127 15.30 -6.96 -7.47
CA THR A 127 16.65 -6.99 -6.91
C THR A 127 17.61 -6.55 -7.99
N PRO A 128 18.23 -5.36 -7.84
CA PRO A 128 19.24 -4.91 -8.76
C PRO A 128 20.40 -5.92 -8.82
N ILE A 129 20.85 -6.24 -10.02
CA ILE A 129 22.06 -7.04 -10.20
C ILE A 129 23.25 -6.14 -9.85
N SER A 130 23.53 -6.02 -8.56
CA SER A 130 24.79 -5.44 -8.12
C SER A 130 25.87 -6.50 -8.35
N LEU A 131 26.68 -6.31 -9.35
CA LEU A 131 28.02 -6.93 -9.38
C LEU A 131 28.68 -6.50 -8.08
N ASP A 132 28.97 -7.45 -7.21
CA ASP A 132 29.46 -7.26 -5.84
C ASP A 132 30.86 -6.61 -5.88
N VAL A 133 30.88 -5.29 -6.03
CA VAL A 133 32.10 -4.46 -6.02
C VAL A 133 32.35 -3.97 -4.60
N LYS A 134 32.19 -4.85 -3.60
CA LYS A 134 32.51 -4.56 -2.18
C LYS A 134 33.97 -4.17 -1.97
N GLY A 135 34.83 -4.31 -2.99
CA GLY A 135 36.24 -3.94 -2.94
C GLY A 135 36.58 -2.54 -3.45
N ILE A 136 35.75 -1.90 -4.26
CA ILE A 136 36.10 -0.64 -4.97
C ILE A 136 35.44 0.59 -4.36
N THR A 137 34.31 0.44 -3.63
CA THR A 137 33.53 1.55 -3.06
C THR A 137 34.24 2.31 -1.93
N ARG A 138 35.34 1.80 -1.37
CA ARG A 138 36.11 2.52 -0.32
C ARG A 138 36.98 3.66 -0.84
N ILE A 139 37.19 3.74 -2.15
CA ILE A 139 38.07 4.74 -2.78
C ILE A 139 37.32 5.86 -3.51
N MET A 140 35.97 5.71 -3.69
CA MET A 140 35.18 6.61 -4.55
C MET A 140 34.14 7.49 -3.82
N GLN A 141 34.30 7.75 -2.54
CA GLN A 141 33.31 8.48 -1.72
C GLN A 141 33.18 10.00 -1.99
N THR A 142 33.84 10.57 -3.01
CA THR A 142 33.78 12.03 -3.28
C THR A 142 33.77 12.42 -4.77
N ASN A 143 33.30 11.56 -5.69
CA ASN A 143 33.31 11.93 -7.11
C ASN A 143 31.85 12.14 -7.62
N PRO A 144 31.53 13.34 -8.19
CA PRO A 144 30.21 13.61 -8.80
C PRO A 144 29.86 12.65 -9.94
N VAL A 145 30.82 12.01 -10.56
CA VAL A 145 30.63 10.97 -11.58
C VAL A 145 30.09 9.67 -10.98
N ALA A 146 30.37 9.38 -9.70
CA ALA A 146 29.85 8.21 -9.01
C ALA A 146 28.39 8.40 -8.61
N GLU A 147 27.99 9.60 -8.21
CA GLU A 147 26.59 9.96 -7.93
C GLU A 147 25.74 9.93 -9.19
N ALA A 148 26.23 10.49 -10.31
CA ALA A 148 25.50 10.44 -11.59
C ALA A 148 25.29 8.99 -12.07
N ARG A 149 26.29 8.11 -11.96
CA ARG A 149 26.17 6.69 -12.28
C ARG A 149 25.21 5.94 -11.35
N SER A 150 25.16 6.32 -10.07
CA SER A 150 24.20 5.76 -9.11
C SER A 150 22.77 6.14 -9.45
N ALA A 151 22.52 7.39 -9.84
CA ALA A 151 21.22 7.88 -10.27
C ALA A 151 20.77 7.23 -11.59
N GLU A 152 21.66 7.09 -12.56
CA GLU A 152 21.39 6.44 -13.85
C GLU A 152 21.02 4.97 -13.65
N LYS A 153 21.76 4.26 -12.79
CA LYS A 153 21.49 2.86 -12.45
C LYS A 153 20.13 2.71 -11.71
N PHE A 154 19.84 3.59 -10.76
CA PHE A 154 18.55 3.58 -10.08
C PHE A 154 17.39 3.79 -11.07
N PHE A 155 17.58 4.67 -12.05
CA PHE A 155 16.58 4.89 -13.10
C PHE A 155 16.36 3.62 -13.96
N GLU A 156 17.44 2.91 -14.33
CA GLU A 156 17.33 1.63 -15.05
C GLU A 156 16.59 0.56 -14.22
N ASP A 157 16.95 0.43 -12.93
CA ASP A 157 16.31 -0.51 -12.01
C ASP A 157 14.82 -0.20 -11.82
N ARG A 158 14.47 1.09 -11.76
CA ARG A 158 13.10 1.57 -11.72
C ARG A 158 12.31 1.16 -12.98
N LEU A 159 12.86 1.34 -14.16
CA LEU A 159 12.22 0.94 -15.41
C LEU A 159 11.94 -0.57 -15.43
N GLN A 160 12.86 -1.39 -14.94
CA GLN A 160 12.65 -2.82 -14.82
C GLN A 160 11.53 -3.17 -13.83
N LEU A 161 11.46 -2.45 -12.70
CA LEU A 161 10.38 -2.61 -11.74
C LEU A 161 9.03 -2.21 -12.35
N GLU A 162 8.95 -1.08 -13.06
CA GLU A 162 7.74 -0.61 -13.74
C GLU A 162 7.24 -1.60 -14.80
N GLN A 163 8.14 -2.27 -15.53
CA GLN A 163 7.77 -3.34 -16.45
C GLN A 163 7.12 -4.52 -15.72
N ARG A 164 7.68 -4.95 -14.58
CA ARG A 164 7.08 -5.99 -13.74
C ARG A 164 5.71 -5.60 -13.22
N VAL A 165 5.57 -4.36 -12.76
CA VAL A 165 4.29 -3.78 -12.31
C VAL A 165 3.25 -3.88 -13.41
N SER A 166 3.58 -3.45 -14.64
CA SER A 166 2.68 -3.50 -15.79
C SER A 166 2.23 -4.92 -16.12
N VAL A 167 3.11 -5.92 -16.04
CA VAL A 167 2.76 -7.35 -16.25
C VAL A 167 1.73 -7.81 -15.22
N ILE A 168 1.94 -7.45 -13.94
CA ILE A 168 1.02 -7.83 -12.86
C ILE A 168 -0.33 -7.12 -13.01
N GLU A 169 -0.35 -5.83 -13.30
CA GLU A 169 -1.58 -5.06 -13.52
C GLU A 169 -2.41 -5.64 -14.67
N GLN A 170 -1.78 -5.88 -15.82
CA GLN A 170 -2.45 -6.46 -16.97
C GLN A 170 -3.00 -7.87 -16.69
N GLY A 171 -2.25 -8.68 -15.94
CA GLY A 171 -2.69 -10.00 -15.52
C GLY A 171 -3.91 -9.95 -14.61
N LEU A 172 -3.90 -9.09 -13.61
CA LEU A 172 -4.99 -8.93 -12.65
C LEU A 172 -6.25 -8.29 -13.27
N ILE A 173 -6.09 -7.31 -14.15
CA ILE A 173 -7.23 -6.69 -14.88
C ILE A 173 -8.00 -7.73 -15.70
N ARG A 174 -7.33 -8.68 -16.34
CA ARG A 174 -7.99 -9.75 -17.11
C ARG A 174 -8.91 -10.61 -16.25
N ILE A 175 -8.58 -10.75 -14.96
CA ILE A 175 -9.36 -11.51 -13.98
C ILE A 175 -10.50 -10.67 -13.40
N GLY A 176 -10.51 -9.37 -13.68
CA GLY A 176 -11.49 -8.41 -13.14
C GLY A 176 -11.05 -7.73 -11.84
N ILE A 177 -9.79 -7.88 -11.44
CA ILE A 177 -9.19 -7.21 -10.29
C ILE A 177 -8.57 -5.89 -10.76
N ARG A 178 -9.05 -4.78 -10.22
CA ARG A 178 -8.48 -3.45 -10.48
C ARG A 178 -7.33 -3.21 -9.51
N THR A 179 -6.27 -2.62 -10.00
CA THR A 179 -5.09 -2.26 -9.21
C THR A 179 -4.78 -0.79 -9.34
N ALA A 180 -4.18 -0.22 -8.31
CA ALA A 180 -3.63 1.13 -8.31
C ALA A 180 -2.28 1.11 -7.60
N PRO A 181 -1.21 1.67 -8.17
CA PRO A 181 0.05 1.83 -7.47
C PRO A 181 -0.12 2.79 -6.30
N LEU A 182 0.51 2.49 -5.18
CA LEU A 182 0.54 3.38 -4.02
C LEU A 182 1.59 4.46 -4.24
N GLY A 183 1.18 5.71 -4.01
CA GLY A 183 2.09 6.86 -3.99
C GLY A 183 2.96 6.89 -2.72
N THR A 184 3.98 7.75 -2.73
CA THR A 184 4.94 7.89 -1.61
C THR A 184 4.24 8.18 -0.28
N GLU A 185 3.27 9.08 -0.25
CA GLU A 185 2.51 9.40 0.98
C GLU A 185 1.70 8.20 1.48
N GLU A 186 1.04 7.48 0.58
CA GLU A 186 0.22 6.30 0.89
C GLU A 186 1.10 5.13 1.39
N LEU A 187 2.31 4.97 0.84
CA LEU A 187 3.29 4.00 1.30
C LEU A 187 3.76 4.31 2.73
N VAL A 188 4.09 5.58 3.01
CA VAL A 188 4.47 6.02 4.36
C VAL A 188 3.33 5.75 5.34
N GLU A 189 2.10 6.07 4.99
CA GLU A 189 0.92 5.82 5.82
C GLU A 189 0.71 4.30 6.04
N LEU A 190 0.83 3.50 4.99
CA LEU A 190 0.71 2.03 5.08
C LEU A 190 1.71 1.46 6.07
N PHE A 191 2.99 1.80 5.94
CA PHE A 191 4.03 1.29 6.83
C PHE A 191 3.93 1.84 8.24
N TYR A 192 3.59 3.13 8.40
CA TYR A 192 3.32 3.71 9.70
C TYR A 192 2.28 2.90 10.48
N HIS A 193 1.19 2.56 9.83
CA HIS A 193 0.13 1.77 10.43
C HIS A 193 0.47 0.29 10.64
N ILE A 194 1.35 -0.29 9.85
CA ILE A 194 1.84 -1.67 10.07
C ILE A 194 2.70 -1.72 11.34
N PHE A 195 3.56 -0.72 11.53
CA PHE A 195 4.47 -0.68 12.68
C PHE A 195 3.83 -0.10 13.94
N ASN A 196 2.71 0.63 13.81
CA ASN A 196 1.97 1.24 14.93
C ASN A 196 0.49 0.82 14.91
N PRO A 197 0.15 -0.46 15.16
CA PRO A 197 -1.21 -0.96 14.99
C PRO A 197 -2.23 -0.35 15.97
N GLU A 198 -1.79 0.18 17.09
CA GLU A 198 -2.64 0.82 18.10
C GLU A 198 -2.86 2.32 17.81
N ASP A 199 -1.99 2.94 17.04
CA ASP A 199 -2.10 4.35 16.71
C ASP A 199 -3.14 4.55 15.59
N LYS A 200 -4.19 5.31 15.94
CA LYS A 200 -5.29 5.66 15.02
C LYS A 200 -5.08 7.03 14.37
N SER A 201 -3.94 7.69 14.63
CA SER A 201 -3.60 8.95 13.99
C SER A 201 -3.10 8.74 12.56
N SER A 202 -3.22 9.75 11.71
CA SER A 202 -2.55 9.76 10.40
C SER A 202 -1.04 9.84 10.59
N ALA A 203 -0.28 9.27 9.66
CA ALA A 203 1.17 9.40 9.68
C ALA A 203 1.59 10.88 9.75
N PRO A 204 2.66 11.22 10.47
CA PRO A 204 3.18 12.57 10.49
C PRO A 204 3.57 12.98 9.07
N LYS A 205 3.02 14.10 8.59
CA LYS A 205 3.43 14.68 7.31
C LYS A 205 4.89 15.12 7.41
N GLN A 206 5.69 14.66 6.48
CA GLN A 206 7.09 15.11 6.33
C GLN A 206 7.15 16.51 5.75
#